data_48ead8c9b50f38cce6a2e3cf7dbf9984
#
_entry.id   48ead8c9b50f38cce6a2e3cf7dbf9984
#
_cell.length_a   1.000
_cell.length_b   1.000
_cell.length_c   1.000
_cell.angle_alpha   90.00
_cell.angle_beta   90.00
_cell.angle_gamma   90.00
#
_symmetry.space_group_name_H-M   'P 1'
#
loop_
_entity.id
_entity.type
_entity.pdbx_description
1 polymer ?
#
loop_
_entity_poly.entity_id
_entity_poly.type
_entity_poly.pdbx_seq_one_letter_code
_entity_poly.pdbx_strand_id
1 'polypeptide(L)'
;MPVRVPGAGQHAYLFGQAPGIVEGEERLPWRGRAGRTLRRWLELEEDEFYATFHCASVTRCYPGRAPSGRGDRTPTPHEQELCSFWLDWELELLRPQLIVTVGGLALRRLLGFPSLTPCVGEQYELDGTPVIPLPHPSGASGWLNDPANRERLATAVGLVREHLSGIYPQES
;
A
#
# COMPACT_ATOMS: atom_id res chain seq x y z
N MET A 1 -3.48 13.10 14.38
CA MET A 1 -2.45 12.23 14.97
C MET A 1 -2.04 11.17 13.96
N PRO A 2 -0.77 10.79 13.90
CA PRO A 2 -0.32 9.74 12.99
C PRO A 2 -0.92 8.38 13.36
N VAL A 3 -1.16 7.59 12.34
CA VAL A 3 -1.60 6.19 12.48
C VAL A 3 -0.40 5.36 12.94
N ARG A 4 -0.61 4.47 13.90
CA ARG A 4 0.43 3.58 14.40
C ARG A 4 0.61 2.41 13.44
N VAL A 5 1.84 1.94 13.31
CA VAL A 5 2.15 0.68 12.65
C VAL A 5 2.25 -0.38 13.74
N PRO A 6 1.39 -1.41 13.72
CA PRO A 6 1.47 -2.47 14.72
C PRO A 6 2.66 -3.38 14.45
N GLY A 7 3.26 -3.87 15.53
CA GLY A 7 4.28 -4.90 15.48
C GLY A 7 5.70 -4.43 15.16
N ALA A 8 6.60 -5.40 15.13
CA ALA A 8 7.99 -5.30 14.69
C ALA A 8 8.39 -6.63 14.03
N GLY A 9 9.39 -6.60 13.16
CA GLY A 9 9.91 -7.79 12.50
C GLY A 9 9.24 -8.13 11.16
N GLN A 10 8.40 -7.25 10.62
CA GLN A 10 7.88 -7.41 9.27
C GLN A 10 9.00 -7.23 8.23
N HIS A 11 9.03 -8.11 7.23
CA HIS A 11 9.98 -8.05 6.12
C HIS A 11 9.35 -7.57 4.81
N ALA A 12 8.04 -7.34 4.78
CA ALA A 12 7.33 -6.74 3.66
C ALA A 12 6.84 -5.33 4.03
N TYR A 13 6.98 -4.38 3.11
CA TYR A 13 6.62 -2.98 3.28
C TYR A 13 5.43 -2.65 2.37
N LEU A 14 4.32 -2.21 2.96
CA LEU A 14 3.11 -1.84 2.24
C LEU A 14 2.97 -0.32 2.25
N PHE A 15 3.08 0.31 1.09
CA PHE A 15 3.12 1.75 0.94
C PHE A 15 1.88 2.28 0.23
N GLY A 16 0.99 2.94 0.99
CA GLY A 16 -0.25 3.53 0.52
C GLY A 16 -0.21 5.05 0.36
N GLN A 17 -1.37 5.67 0.10
CA GLN A 17 -1.50 7.10 -0.10
C GLN A 17 -1.53 7.87 1.23
N ALA A 18 -2.51 7.59 2.07
CA ALA A 18 -2.78 8.25 3.35
C ALA A 18 -3.79 7.42 4.14
N PRO A 19 -3.85 7.56 5.49
CA PRO A 19 -4.94 7.01 6.27
C PRO A 19 -6.30 7.61 5.82
N GLY A 20 -7.34 6.76 5.78
CA GLY A 20 -8.72 7.21 5.65
C GLY A 20 -9.30 7.66 6.99
N ILE A 21 -10.59 8.05 7.01
CA ILE A 21 -11.25 8.51 8.23
C ILE A 21 -11.25 7.44 9.34
N VAL A 22 -11.55 6.19 9.00
CA VAL A 22 -11.58 5.06 9.96
C VAL A 22 -10.20 4.81 10.54
N GLU A 23 -9.18 4.81 9.70
CA GLU A 23 -7.78 4.65 10.11
C GLU A 23 -7.33 5.81 11.03
N GLY A 24 -7.79 7.02 10.76
CA GLY A 24 -7.53 8.19 11.61
C GLY A 24 -8.17 8.09 12.98
N GLU A 25 -9.38 7.55 13.07
CA GLU A 25 -10.12 7.35 14.32
C GLU A 25 -9.56 6.17 15.13
N GLU A 26 -9.36 5.02 14.50
CA GLU A 26 -8.86 3.80 15.16
C GLU A 26 -7.34 3.79 15.36
N ARG A 27 -6.62 4.68 14.65
CA ARG A 27 -5.16 4.79 14.65
C ARG A 27 -4.45 3.51 14.19
N LEU A 28 -5.11 2.73 13.35
CA LEU A 28 -4.56 1.53 12.74
C LEU A 28 -4.68 1.63 11.22
N PRO A 29 -3.65 1.27 10.46
CA PRO A 29 -3.68 1.32 9.01
C PRO A 29 -4.62 0.24 8.45
N TRP A 30 -5.25 0.52 7.30
CA TRP A 30 -6.04 -0.46 6.54
C TRP A 30 -7.21 -1.10 7.31
N ARG A 31 -7.84 -0.38 8.24
CA ARG A 31 -9.00 -0.83 9.02
C ARG A 31 -10.30 -0.74 8.23
N GLY A 32 -10.40 0.24 7.35
CA GLY A 32 -11.59 0.53 6.59
C GLY A 32 -11.91 -0.50 5.50
N ARG A 33 -12.86 -0.15 4.65
CA ARG A 33 -13.33 -0.98 3.53
C ARG A 33 -12.20 -1.33 2.55
N ALA A 34 -11.31 -0.38 2.27
CA ALA A 34 -10.17 -0.59 1.39
C ALA A 34 -9.24 -1.67 1.94
N GLY A 35 -8.95 -1.65 3.24
CA GLY A 35 -8.12 -2.66 3.90
C GLY A 35 -8.72 -4.06 3.84
N ARG A 36 -10.04 -4.19 4.08
CA ARG A 36 -10.73 -5.48 3.93
C ARG A 36 -10.65 -6.03 2.51
N THR A 37 -10.76 -5.16 1.50
CA THR A 37 -10.60 -5.57 0.10
C THR A 37 -9.18 -5.99 -0.21
N LEU A 38 -8.19 -5.26 0.29
CA LEU A 38 -6.76 -5.58 0.10
C LEU A 38 -6.41 -6.94 0.73
N ARG A 39 -6.82 -7.17 1.98
CA ARG A 39 -6.61 -8.48 2.64
C ARG A 39 -7.23 -9.63 1.85
N ARG A 40 -8.44 -9.44 1.32
CA ARG A 40 -9.12 -10.45 0.48
C ARG A 40 -8.35 -10.73 -0.81
N TRP A 41 -7.77 -9.70 -1.46
CA TRP A 41 -6.93 -9.92 -2.64
C TRP A 41 -5.69 -10.74 -2.31
N LEU A 42 -5.08 -10.48 -1.16
CA LEU A 42 -3.87 -11.16 -0.73
C LEU A 42 -4.15 -12.50 -0.01
N GLU A 43 -5.42 -12.83 0.25
CA GLU A 43 -5.86 -14.01 0.99
C GLU A 43 -5.23 -14.08 2.40
N LEU A 44 -5.16 -12.94 3.08
CA LEU A 44 -4.64 -12.82 4.44
C LEU A 44 -5.74 -12.43 5.41
N GLU A 45 -5.78 -13.10 6.57
CA GLU A 45 -6.56 -12.66 7.71
C GLU A 45 -5.93 -11.39 8.34
N GLU A 46 -6.67 -10.71 9.20
CA GLU A 46 -6.24 -9.42 9.74
C GLU A 46 -4.93 -9.50 10.52
N ASP A 47 -4.82 -10.49 11.40
CA ASP A 47 -3.62 -10.68 12.22
C ASP A 47 -2.41 -11.06 11.36
N GLU A 48 -2.59 -11.91 10.36
CA GLU A 48 -1.56 -12.28 9.38
C GLU A 48 -1.11 -11.07 8.57
N PHE A 49 -2.04 -10.23 8.15
CA PHE A 49 -1.73 -9.02 7.39
C PHE A 49 -0.80 -8.07 8.17
N TYR A 50 -1.09 -7.82 9.45
CA TYR A 50 -0.24 -6.98 10.29
C TYR A 50 1.06 -7.67 10.72
N ALA A 51 1.09 -8.98 10.82
CA ALA A 51 2.32 -9.74 11.04
C ALA A 51 3.25 -9.71 9.82
N THR A 52 2.66 -9.65 8.62
CA THR A 52 3.38 -9.68 7.34
C THR A 52 3.90 -8.31 6.93
N PHE A 53 3.06 -7.27 7.02
CA PHE A 53 3.34 -5.96 6.44
C PHE A 53 3.62 -4.86 7.47
N HIS A 54 4.73 -4.18 7.28
CA HIS A 54 4.89 -2.83 7.81
C HIS A 54 4.07 -1.87 6.95
N CYS A 55 2.95 -1.39 7.50
CA CYS A 55 2.01 -0.56 6.76
C CYS A 55 2.37 0.92 6.85
N ALA A 56 2.77 1.49 5.75
CA ALA A 56 3.20 2.86 5.59
C ALA A 56 2.34 3.63 4.57
N SER A 57 2.51 4.94 4.50
CA SER A 57 1.82 5.79 3.54
C SER A 57 2.58 7.09 3.28
N VAL A 58 2.29 7.73 2.14
CA VAL A 58 2.92 8.99 1.73
C VAL A 58 2.72 10.08 2.79
N THR A 59 1.55 10.12 3.42
CA THR A 59 1.32 10.95 4.63
C THR A 59 0.80 10.10 5.77
N ARG A 60 1.21 10.42 7.01
CA ARG A 60 0.89 9.64 8.21
C ARG A 60 -0.43 10.04 8.87
N CYS A 61 -1.02 11.15 8.45
CA CYS A 61 -2.24 11.69 9.00
C CYS A 61 -3.37 11.64 7.97
N TYR A 62 -4.60 11.51 8.45
CA TYR A 62 -5.79 11.63 7.62
C TYR A 62 -5.85 13.04 7.00
N PRO A 63 -5.89 13.16 5.67
CA PRO A 63 -5.83 14.47 5.01
C PRO A 63 -7.16 15.24 5.04
N GLY A 64 -8.26 14.59 5.39
CA GLY A 64 -9.60 15.16 5.36
C GLY A 64 -10.44 14.68 4.19
N ARG A 65 -11.71 15.08 4.18
CA ARG A 65 -12.65 14.77 3.10
C ARG A 65 -12.36 15.60 1.85
N ALA A 66 -12.67 15.02 0.70
CA ALA A 66 -12.65 15.75 -0.56
C ALA A 66 -13.67 16.90 -0.54
N PRO A 67 -13.41 18.05 -1.21
CA PRO A 67 -14.35 19.17 -1.31
C PRO A 67 -15.71 18.77 -1.88
N SER A 68 -15.75 17.73 -2.72
CA SER A 68 -17.00 17.16 -3.25
C SER A 68 -17.86 16.44 -2.20
N GLY A 69 -17.36 16.25 -0.98
CA GLY A 69 -18.00 15.47 0.07
C GLY A 69 -17.96 13.94 -0.17
N ARG A 70 -17.39 13.49 -1.28
CA ARG A 70 -17.29 12.07 -1.64
C ARG A 70 -15.84 11.59 -1.49
N GLY A 71 -15.63 10.69 -0.54
CA GLY A 71 -14.30 10.11 -0.27
C GLY A 71 -13.34 11.09 0.41
N ASP A 72 -12.11 10.63 0.52
CA ASP A 72 -11.03 11.37 1.15
C ASP A 72 -10.24 12.14 0.08
N ARG A 73 -9.73 13.32 0.44
CA ARG A 73 -8.89 14.07 -0.50
C ARG A 73 -7.49 13.46 -0.61
N THR A 74 -6.87 13.70 -1.74
CA THR A 74 -5.44 13.43 -1.89
C THR A 74 -4.63 14.42 -1.05
N PRO A 75 -3.58 13.98 -0.33
CA PRO A 75 -2.68 14.89 0.35
C PRO A 75 -2.07 15.92 -0.59
N THR A 76 -1.99 17.17 -0.14
CA THR A 76 -1.33 18.23 -0.91
C THR A 76 0.17 17.97 -1.07
N PRO A 77 0.85 18.57 -2.07
CA PRO A 77 2.31 18.46 -2.20
C PRO A 77 3.06 18.87 -0.92
N HIS A 78 2.59 19.90 -0.24
CA HIS A 78 3.17 20.35 1.03
C HIS A 78 3.04 19.31 2.15
N GLU A 79 1.87 18.68 2.29
CA GLU A 79 1.68 17.58 3.28
C GLU A 79 2.55 16.37 2.94
N GLN A 80 2.71 16.05 1.67
CA GLN A 80 3.59 14.96 1.22
C GLN A 80 5.05 15.28 1.55
N GLU A 81 5.49 16.52 1.36
CA GLU A 81 6.85 16.96 1.67
C GLU A 81 7.14 16.90 3.16
N LEU A 82 6.21 17.36 4.01
CA LEU A 82 6.34 17.27 5.46
C LEU A 82 6.48 15.84 6.00
N CYS A 83 6.00 14.85 5.26
CA CYS A 83 6.07 13.44 5.63
C CYS A 83 7.16 12.67 4.88
N SER A 84 7.92 13.30 3.98
CA SER A 84 8.84 12.62 3.06
C SER A 84 9.93 11.83 3.76
N PHE A 85 10.46 12.35 4.86
CA PHE A 85 11.55 11.75 5.64
C PHE A 85 11.18 10.38 6.23
N TRP A 86 9.89 10.08 6.45
CA TRP A 86 9.47 8.79 6.99
C TRP A 86 9.80 7.64 6.05
N LEU A 87 9.60 7.82 4.76
CA LEU A 87 9.87 6.79 3.76
C LEU A 87 11.34 6.39 3.77
N ASP A 88 12.23 7.39 3.72
CA ASP A 88 13.67 7.17 3.66
C ASP A 88 14.17 6.45 4.93
N TRP A 89 13.75 6.93 6.10
CA TRP A 89 14.12 6.31 7.38
C TRP A 89 13.58 4.89 7.54
N GLU A 90 12.35 4.64 7.15
CA GLU A 90 11.76 3.30 7.27
C GLU A 90 12.42 2.31 6.33
N LEU A 91 12.70 2.67 5.10
CA LEU A 91 13.40 1.79 4.16
C LEU A 91 14.83 1.49 4.64
N GLU A 92 15.53 2.49 5.17
CA GLU A 92 16.87 2.30 5.73
C GLU A 92 16.87 1.37 6.95
N LEU A 93 15.93 1.57 7.88
CA LEU A 93 15.85 0.81 9.13
C LEU A 93 15.30 -0.60 8.95
N LEU A 94 14.25 -0.74 8.14
CA LEU A 94 13.53 -2.02 7.99
C LEU A 94 14.18 -2.93 6.96
N ARG A 95 14.84 -2.37 5.93
CA ARG A 95 15.44 -3.13 4.82
C ARG A 95 14.49 -4.23 4.31
N PRO A 96 13.31 -3.84 3.83
CA PRO A 96 12.30 -4.83 3.46
C PRO A 96 12.78 -5.71 2.32
N GLN A 97 12.29 -6.95 2.29
CA GLN A 97 12.55 -7.91 1.21
C GLN A 97 11.51 -7.82 0.10
N LEU A 98 10.43 -7.10 0.33
CA LEU A 98 9.37 -6.80 -0.64
C LEU A 98 8.75 -5.44 -0.33
N ILE A 99 8.52 -4.64 -1.36
CA ILE A 99 7.72 -3.41 -1.28
C ILE A 99 6.47 -3.58 -2.16
N VAL A 100 5.30 -3.31 -1.58
CA VAL A 100 4.02 -3.27 -2.30
C VAL A 100 3.51 -1.84 -2.27
N THR A 101 3.40 -1.18 -3.42
CA THR A 101 2.76 0.15 -3.50
C THR A 101 1.27 0.00 -3.80
N VAL A 102 0.43 0.78 -3.13
CA VAL A 102 -1.03 0.75 -3.30
C VAL A 102 -1.53 2.11 -3.77
N GLY A 103 -1.92 2.16 -5.04
CA GLY A 103 -2.39 3.37 -5.69
C GLY A 103 -1.31 4.21 -6.36
N GLY A 104 -1.74 5.09 -7.26
CA GLY A 104 -0.82 5.86 -8.13
C GLY A 104 0.04 6.88 -7.39
N LEU A 105 -0.41 7.43 -6.26
CA LEU A 105 0.39 8.40 -5.50
C LEU A 105 1.60 7.72 -4.83
N ALA A 106 1.38 6.55 -4.22
CA ALA A 106 2.44 5.76 -3.61
C ALA A 106 3.48 5.33 -4.65
N LEU A 107 3.03 4.83 -5.81
CA LEU A 107 3.89 4.46 -6.92
C LEU A 107 4.74 5.64 -7.42
N ARG A 108 4.09 6.79 -7.64
CA ARG A 108 4.79 8.01 -8.08
C ARG A 108 5.81 8.48 -7.06
N ARG A 109 5.48 8.43 -5.77
CA ARG A 109 6.39 8.87 -4.71
C ARG A 109 7.61 7.95 -4.60
N LEU A 110 7.43 6.64 -4.78
CA LEU A 110 8.50 5.66 -4.62
C LEU A 110 9.38 5.54 -5.89
N LEU A 111 8.76 5.43 -7.07
CA LEU A 111 9.44 5.12 -8.33
C LEU A 111 9.36 6.22 -9.39
N GLY A 112 8.66 7.32 -9.12
CA GLY A 112 8.52 8.43 -10.07
C GLY A 112 7.56 8.18 -11.24
N PHE A 113 6.89 7.03 -11.33
CA PHE A 113 6.00 6.71 -12.45
C PHE A 113 4.75 7.58 -12.47
N PRO A 114 4.42 8.19 -13.62
CA PRO A 114 3.27 9.09 -13.72
C PRO A 114 1.93 8.38 -13.78
N SER A 115 1.89 7.13 -14.21
CA SER A 115 0.66 6.34 -14.43
C SER A 115 0.75 4.98 -13.76
N LEU A 116 -0.34 4.57 -13.10
CA LEU A 116 -0.44 3.30 -12.40
C LEU A 116 -0.75 2.13 -13.34
N THR A 117 -1.70 2.31 -14.26
CA THR A 117 -2.28 1.21 -15.04
C THR A 117 -1.25 0.34 -15.79
N PRO A 118 -0.26 0.91 -16.51
CA PRO A 118 0.73 0.09 -17.19
C PRO A 118 1.69 -0.63 -16.23
N CYS A 119 1.75 -0.21 -14.97
CA CYS A 119 2.67 -0.77 -13.98
C CYS A 119 2.07 -1.93 -13.17
N VAL A 120 0.74 -2.07 -13.14
CA VAL A 120 0.09 -3.17 -12.42
C VAL A 120 0.26 -4.47 -13.21
N GLY A 121 0.75 -5.51 -12.53
CA GLY A 121 1.10 -6.80 -13.13
C GLY A 121 2.59 -6.91 -13.50
N GLU A 122 3.35 -5.83 -13.32
CA GLU A 122 4.80 -5.80 -13.52
C GLU A 122 5.53 -5.75 -12.18
N GLN A 123 6.76 -6.23 -12.16
CA GLN A 123 7.66 -6.11 -11.04
C GLN A 123 8.77 -5.11 -11.36
N TYR A 124 9.04 -4.25 -10.40
CA TYR A 124 10.15 -3.28 -10.44
C TYR A 124 11.14 -3.56 -9.32
N GLU A 125 12.17 -2.75 -9.23
CA GLU A 125 13.19 -2.86 -8.20
C GLU A 125 13.58 -1.47 -7.67
N LEU A 126 13.78 -1.38 -6.36
CA LEU A 126 14.36 -0.23 -5.68
C LEU A 126 15.52 -0.72 -4.82
N ASP A 127 16.74 -0.33 -5.16
CA ASP A 127 17.97 -0.70 -4.44
C ASP A 127 18.08 -2.22 -4.15
N GLY A 128 17.73 -3.06 -5.13
CA GLY A 128 17.74 -4.52 -5.02
C GLY A 128 16.50 -5.12 -4.36
N THR A 129 15.55 -4.29 -3.91
CA THR A 129 14.29 -4.77 -3.31
C THR A 129 13.19 -4.81 -4.37
N PRO A 130 12.48 -5.94 -4.56
CA PRO A 130 11.35 -6.02 -5.49
C PRO A 130 10.21 -5.10 -5.07
N VAL A 131 9.64 -4.41 -6.06
CA VAL A 131 8.49 -3.49 -5.88
C VAL A 131 7.35 -3.94 -6.77
N ILE A 132 6.19 -4.20 -6.19
CA ILE A 132 4.99 -4.64 -6.91
C ILE A 132 3.86 -3.61 -6.72
N PRO A 133 3.44 -2.93 -7.82
CA PRO A 133 2.33 -1.99 -7.76
C PRO A 133 0.96 -2.67 -7.75
N LEU A 134 0.09 -2.25 -6.82
CA LEU A 134 -1.32 -2.62 -6.77
C LEU A 134 -2.21 -1.38 -7.00
N PRO A 135 -3.40 -1.55 -7.60
CA PRO A 135 -4.39 -0.48 -7.66
C PRO A 135 -4.96 -0.21 -6.26
N HIS A 136 -5.56 0.99 -6.08
CA HIS A 136 -6.24 1.29 -4.82
C HIS A 136 -7.51 0.44 -4.65
N PRO A 137 -7.70 -0.25 -3.52
CA PRO A 137 -8.77 -1.24 -3.35
C PRO A 137 -10.15 -0.63 -3.02
N SER A 138 -10.30 0.68 -3.04
CA SER A 138 -11.59 1.34 -2.72
C SER A 138 -12.70 1.12 -3.74
N GLY A 139 -12.37 0.70 -4.97
CA GLY A 139 -13.32 0.58 -6.07
C GLY A 139 -13.89 1.91 -6.59
N ALA A 140 -13.50 3.03 -6.01
CA ALA A 140 -14.04 4.36 -6.34
C ALA A 140 -13.68 4.83 -7.76
N SER A 141 -12.59 4.32 -8.32
CA SER A 141 -12.09 4.73 -9.64
C SER A 141 -12.74 3.98 -10.80
N GLY A 142 -13.52 2.92 -10.54
CA GLY A 142 -14.02 2.04 -11.60
C GLY A 142 -12.93 1.28 -12.36
N TRP A 143 -11.68 1.32 -11.90
CA TRP A 143 -10.52 0.73 -12.58
C TRP A 143 -10.71 -0.77 -12.86
N LEU A 144 -11.33 -1.50 -11.94
CA LEU A 144 -11.65 -2.93 -12.08
C LEU A 144 -12.84 -3.24 -13.00
N ASN A 145 -13.51 -2.23 -13.56
CA ASN A 145 -14.57 -2.46 -14.54
C ASN A 145 -14.00 -2.99 -15.87
N ASP A 146 -12.74 -2.64 -16.19
CA ASP A 146 -12.05 -3.15 -17.35
C ASP A 146 -11.53 -4.58 -17.09
N PRO A 147 -11.89 -5.58 -17.93
CA PRO A 147 -11.37 -6.94 -17.82
C PRO A 147 -9.84 -7.03 -17.83
N ALA A 148 -9.17 -6.26 -18.69
CA ALA A 148 -7.71 -6.25 -18.77
C ALA A 148 -7.07 -5.80 -17.45
N ASN A 149 -7.70 -4.88 -16.73
CA ASN A 149 -7.23 -4.44 -15.43
C ASN A 149 -7.44 -5.50 -14.33
N ARG A 150 -8.47 -6.33 -14.45
CA ARG A 150 -8.65 -7.48 -13.53
C ARG A 150 -7.55 -8.53 -13.72
N GLU A 151 -7.15 -8.79 -14.97
CA GLU A 151 -6.04 -9.70 -15.28
C GLU A 151 -4.71 -9.14 -14.73
N ARG A 152 -4.46 -7.84 -14.92
CA ARG A 152 -3.29 -7.16 -14.33
C ARG A 152 -3.26 -7.28 -12.81
N LEU A 153 -4.40 -7.07 -12.15
CA LEU A 153 -4.50 -7.24 -10.70
C LEU A 153 -4.20 -8.67 -10.28
N ALA A 154 -4.78 -9.67 -10.98
CA ALA A 154 -4.54 -11.08 -10.66
C ALA A 154 -3.04 -11.42 -10.77
N THR A 155 -2.36 -10.94 -11.82
CA THR A 155 -0.91 -11.11 -11.99
C THR A 155 -0.15 -10.44 -10.85
N ALA A 156 -0.46 -9.18 -10.51
CA ALA A 156 0.21 -8.45 -9.44
C ALA A 156 0.04 -9.12 -8.07
N VAL A 157 -1.17 -9.58 -7.75
CA VAL A 157 -1.45 -10.33 -6.52
C VAL A 157 -0.68 -11.65 -6.48
N GLY A 158 -0.60 -12.36 -7.61
CA GLY A 158 0.21 -13.58 -7.74
C GLY A 158 1.69 -13.32 -7.41
N LEU A 159 2.29 -12.26 -7.97
CA LEU A 159 3.66 -11.85 -7.68
C LEU A 159 3.87 -11.52 -6.19
N VAL A 160 2.95 -10.76 -5.58
CA VAL A 160 3.04 -10.47 -4.14
C VAL A 160 3.04 -11.75 -3.32
N ARG A 161 2.11 -12.66 -3.59
CA ARG A 161 1.98 -13.94 -2.84
C ARG A 161 3.20 -14.84 -3.02
N GLU A 162 3.78 -14.89 -4.21
CA GLU A 162 5.01 -15.64 -4.48
C GLU A 162 6.16 -15.11 -3.61
N HIS A 163 6.39 -13.80 -3.58
CA HIS A 163 7.41 -13.20 -2.72
C HIS A 163 7.15 -13.44 -1.24
N LEU A 164 5.89 -13.29 -0.78
CA LEU A 164 5.55 -13.53 0.62
C LEU A 164 5.81 -14.99 1.03
N SER A 165 5.52 -15.96 0.16
CA SER A 165 5.82 -17.36 0.43
C SER A 165 7.33 -17.64 0.56
N GLY A 166 8.17 -16.89 -0.15
CA GLY A 166 9.62 -16.95 -0.01
C GLY A 166 10.14 -16.31 1.27
N ILE A 167 9.50 -15.22 1.72
CA ILE A 167 9.87 -14.49 2.95
C ILE A 167 9.36 -15.21 4.21
N TYR A 168 8.14 -15.75 4.15
CA TYR A 168 7.44 -16.41 5.26
C TYR A 168 7.05 -17.84 4.85
N PRO A 169 8.02 -18.77 4.80
CA PRO A 169 7.72 -20.15 4.46
C PRO A 169 6.73 -20.74 5.46
N GLN A 170 5.66 -21.38 4.95
CA GLN A 170 4.70 -22.07 5.79
C GLN A 170 5.44 -23.25 6.45
N GLU A 171 5.41 -23.33 7.76
CA GLU A 171 5.88 -24.51 8.48
C GLU A 171 4.99 -25.71 8.10
N SER A 172 5.60 -26.73 7.53
CA SER A 172 4.92 -27.96 7.08
C SER A 172 4.58 -28.86 8.26
#